data_626bd240c930b602299e3310daeca132
#
_entry.id   626bd240c930b602299e3310daeca132
#
_cell.length_a   1.000
_cell.length_b   1.000
_cell.length_c   1.000
_cell.angle_alpha   90.00
_cell.angle_beta   90.00
_cell.angle_gamma   90.00
#
_symmetry.space_group_name_H-M   'P 1'
#
loop_
_entity.id
_entity.type
_entity.pdbx_description
1 polymer ?
#
loop_
_entity_poly.entity_id
_entity_poly.type
_entity_poly.pdbx_seq_one_letter_code
_entity_poly.pdbx_strand_id
1 'polypeptide(L)'
;MCNRVEISLHIAHIIPKTDHDALYQIAESQGGYFATRQARRAGFSRDLLSYHAKAGQLDRIAHGIYRLRRFPASPYEDLFVALLRTGPRSVISHASALGVYDLTDALPTQVHVTVPRTASRRRKGIRLHTKAIESSEITSRDGLAVTTVPRTIADVAAAGLAEEFVIQAVHQAIDRGLVGPDELRTAREKYGGRAARIIAQALRDMDP
;
A
#
# COMPACT_ATOMS: atom_id res chain seq x y z
N MET A 1 -12.53 68.64 2.56
CA MET A 1 -13.41 67.56 2.99
C MET A 1 -12.93 66.28 2.32
N CYS A 2 -12.13 65.47 3.05
CA CYS A 2 -11.60 64.22 2.55
C CYS A 2 -12.56 63.09 2.94
N ASN A 3 -13.14 62.45 1.94
CA ASN A 3 -13.99 61.28 2.15
C ASN A 3 -13.10 60.03 2.17
N ARG A 4 -12.88 59.47 3.35
CA ARG A 4 -12.19 58.20 3.56
C ARG A 4 -13.19 57.09 3.33
N VAL A 5 -13.09 56.40 2.19
CA VAL A 5 -13.85 55.17 1.94
C VAL A 5 -13.12 54.04 2.64
N GLU A 6 -13.66 53.57 3.76
CA GLU A 6 -13.22 52.35 4.43
C GLU A 6 -13.69 51.16 3.60
N ILE A 7 -12.75 50.51 2.89
CA ILE A 7 -12.98 49.22 2.26
C ILE A 7 -12.82 48.16 3.35
N SER A 8 -13.94 47.79 3.98
CA SER A 8 -14.01 46.63 4.90
C SER A 8 -13.88 45.34 4.09
N LEU A 9 -12.68 44.83 4.01
CA LEU A 9 -12.41 43.51 3.45
C LEU A 9 -12.98 42.43 4.39
N HIS A 10 -14.24 42.02 4.15
CA HIS A 10 -14.78 40.79 4.71
C HIS A 10 -14.08 39.63 4.04
N ILE A 11 -12.98 39.14 4.63
CA ILE A 11 -12.45 37.83 4.34
C ILE A 11 -13.43 36.85 4.95
N ALA A 12 -14.45 36.49 4.19
CA ALA A 12 -15.29 35.35 4.51
C ALA A 12 -14.36 34.11 4.52
N HIS A 13 -14.03 33.60 5.69
CA HIS A 13 -13.46 32.29 5.84
C HIS A 13 -14.46 31.30 5.24
N ILE A 14 -14.25 30.91 3.99
CA ILE A 14 -14.96 29.82 3.36
C ILE A 14 -14.54 28.57 4.12
N ILE A 15 -15.32 28.19 5.14
CA ILE A 15 -15.18 26.87 5.77
C ILE A 15 -15.50 25.89 4.66
N PRO A 16 -14.56 25.08 4.20
CA PRO A 16 -14.82 24.13 3.12
C PRO A 16 -15.97 23.22 3.57
N LYS A 17 -17.05 23.20 2.80
CA LYS A 17 -18.20 22.32 3.04
C LYS A 17 -17.68 20.90 3.06
N THR A 18 -18.00 20.16 4.11
CA THR A 18 -17.65 18.74 4.21
C THR A 18 -18.33 17.95 3.07
N ASP A 19 -17.53 17.21 2.34
CA ASP A 19 -17.97 16.36 1.25
C ASP A 19 -17.88 14.89 1.69
N HIS A 20 -19.03 14.35 2.07
CA HIS A 20 -19.13 12.96 2.52
C HIS A 20 -18.94 11.96 1.37
N ASP A 21 -19.37 12.31 0.17
CA ASP A 21 -19.23 11.44 -1.01
C ASP A 21 -17.77 11.35 -1.44
N ALA A 22 -17.05 12.48 -1.45
CA ALA A 22 -15.62 12.48 -1.69
C ALA A 22 -14.85 11.66 -0.64
N LEU A 23 -15.23 11.76 0.64
CA LEU A 23 -14.61 10.94 1.68
C LEU A 23 -14.91 9.46 1.49
N TYR A 24 -16.14 9.13 1.11
CA TYR A 24 -16.55 7.75 0.84
C TYR A 24 -15.75 7.16 -0.32
N GLN A 25 -15.62 7.85 -1.45
CA GLN A 25 -14.84 7.41 -2.60
C GLN A 25 -13.37 7.17 -2.27
N ILE A 26 -12.77 8.08 -1.46
CA ILE A 26 -11.41 7.89 -0.95
C ILE A 26 -11.30 6.62 -0.12
N ALA A 27 -12.23 6.41 0.80
CA ALA A 27 -12.20 5.25 1.68
C ALA A 27 -12.48 3.94 0.93
N GLU A 28 -13.47 3.94 0.04
CA GLU A 28 -13.87 2.78 -0.77
C GLU A 28 -12.69 2.21 -1.56
N SER A 29 -11.92 3.07 -2.23
CA SER A 29 -10.72 2.66 -2.98
C SER A 29 -9.59 2.10 -2.12
N GLN A 30 -9.71 2.17 -0.79
CA GLN A 30 -8.72 1.74 0.19
C GLN A 30 -9.32 0.80 1.26
N GLY A 31 -10.30 -0.05 0.87
CA GLY A 31 -10.90 -1.02 1.78
C GLY A 31 -11.67 -0.40 2.97
N GLY A 32 -12.16 0.82 2.81
CA GLY A 32 -12.84 1.57 3.86
C GLY A 32 -11.93 2.41 4.75
N TYR A 33 -10.61 2.33 4.58
CA TYR A 33 -9.64 3.05 5.40
C TYR A 33 -9.23 4.38 4.78
N PHE A 34 -8.92 5.37 5.62
CA PHE A 34 -8.39 6.65 5.17
C PHE A 34 -7.57 7.36 6.26
N ALA A 35 -6.68 8.24 5.82
CA ALA A 35 -5.87 9.05 6.73
C ALA A 35 -6.51 10.44 6.92
N THR A 36 -6.27 11.09 8.08
CA THR A 36 -6.69 12.47 8.36
C THR A 36 -6.32 13.45 7.26
N ARG A 37 -5.14 13.28 6.62
CA ARG A 37 -4.71 14.16 5.52
C ARG A 37 -5.62 14.06 4.27
N GLN A 38 -6.20 12.87 4.02
CA GLN A 38 -7.14 12.64 2.92
C GLN A 38 -8.52 13.21 3.27
N ALA A 39 -9.01 12.96 4.49
CA ALA A 39 -10.26 13.52 4.96
C ALA A 39 -10.26 15.07 4.98
N ARG A 40 -9.11 15.70 5.27
CA ARG A 40 -8.98 17.17 5.19
C ARG A 40 -9.19 17.70 3.78
N ARG A 41 -8.87 16.95 2.73
CA ARG A 41 -9.16 17.32 1.33
C ARG A 41 -10.65 17.28 1.02
N ALA A 42 -11.40 16.45 1.73
CA ALA A 42 -12.86 16.38 1.69
C ALA A 42 -13.53 17.32 2.73
N GLY A 43 -12.80 18.29 3.30
CA GLY A 43 -13.33 19.29 4.22
C GLY A 43 -13.48 18.85 5.68
N PHE A 44 -13.02 17.65 6.07
CA PHE A 44 -13.15 17.18 7.45
C PHE A 44 -12.02 17.70 8.34
N SER A 45 -12.36 18.43 9.39
CA SER A 45 -11.42 18.80 10.44
C SER A 45 -11.08 17.61 11.35
N ARG A 46 -10.03 17.74 12.17
CA ARG A 46 -9.69 16.72 13.17
C ARG A 46 -10.78 16.56 14.22
N ASP A 47 -11.42 17.67 14.62
CA ASP A 47 -12.48 17.66 15.63
C ASP A 47 -13.72 16.97 15.08
N LEU A 48 -14.07 17.23 13.82
CA LEU A 48 -15.18 16.57 13.15
C LEU A 48 -14.94 15.06 13.00
N LEU A 49 -13.72 14.63 12.63
CA LEU A 49 -13.37 13.20 12.61
C LEU A 49 -13.47 12.57 14.00
N SER A 50 -13.03 13.29 15.05
CA SER A 50 -13.16 12.83 16.43
C SER A 50 -14.63 12.71 16.85
N TYR A 51 -15.47 13.67 16.46
CA TYR A 51 -16.90 13.63 16.68
C TYR A 51 -17.56 12.42 16.00
N HIS A 52 -17.31 12.20 14.72
CA HIS A 52 -17.84 11.04 13.99
C HIS A 52 -17.35 9.70 14.55
N ALA A 53 -16.13 9.65 15.06
CA ALA A 53 -15.62 8.46 15.73
C ALA A 53 -16.36 8.19 17.06
N LYS A 54 -16.60 9.22 17.88
CA LYS A 54 -17.38 9.11 19.11
C LYS A 54 -18.85 8.76 18.84
N ALA A 55 -19.42 9.29 17.76
CA ALA A 55 -20.78 8.98 17.31
C ALA A 55 -20.92 7.57 16.69
N GLY A 56 -19.82 6.81 16.60
CA GLY A 56 -19.84 5.44 16.09
C GLY A 56 -20.00 5.33 14.57
N GLN A 57 -19.74 6.38 13.82
CA GLN A 57 -19.75 6.37 12.35
C GLN A 57 -18.40 5.99 11.75
N LEU A 58 -17.32 6.25 12.49
CA LEU A 58 -15.95 5.92 12.14
C LEU A 58 -15.32 5.07 13.24
N ASP A 59 -14.47 4.14 12.86
CA ASP A 59 -13.55 3.46 13.75
C ASP A 59 -12.18 4.13 13.66
N ARG A 60 -11.60 4.48 14.81
CA ARG A 60 -10.22 4.99 14.86
C ARG A 60 -9.26 3.82 14.99
N ILE A 61 -8.64 3.43 13.88
CA ILE A 61 -7.77 2.25 13.82
C ILE A 61 -6.37 2.55 14.39
N ALA A 62 -5.83 3.74 14.07
CA ALA A 62 -4.53 4.18 14.55
C ALA A 62 -4.49 5.72 14.65
N HIS A 63 -3.36 6.28 15.12
CA HIS A 63 -3.21 7.73 15.14
C HIS A 63 -3.33 8.33 13.73
N GLY A 64 -4.39 9.13 13.51
CA GLY A 64 -4.68 9.79 12.24
C GLY A 64 -5.14 8.86 11.12
N ILE A 65 -5.56 7.63 11.44
CA ILE A 65 -6.13 6.66 10.50
C ILE A 65 -7.47 6.20 11.02
N TYR A 66 -8.44 6.22 10.13
CA TYR A 66 -9.84 5.88 10.41
C TYR A 66 -10.35 4.89 9.37
N ARG A 67 -11.42 4.18 9.73
CA ARG A 67 -12.21 3.32 8.84
C ARG A 67 -13.68 3.74 8.91
N LEU A 68 -14.37 3.67 7.79
CA LEU A 68 -15.83 3.75 7.76
C LEU A 68 -16.41 2.51 8.47
N ARG A 69 -17.18 2.68 9.55
CA ARG A 69 -17.72 1.55 10.34
C ARG A 69 -18.61 0.62 9.51
N ARG A 70 -19.35 1.17 8.56
CA ARG A 70 -20.23 0.40 7.67
C ARG A 70 -19.47 -0.38 6.59
N PHE A 71 -18.16 -0.13 6.44
CA PHE A 71 -17.34 -0.87 5.50
C PHE A 71 -16.88 -2.19 6.13
N PRO A 72 -16.92 -3.32 5.41
CA PRO A 72 -16.45 -4.60 5.94
C PRO A 72 -15.02 -4.51 6.46
N ALA A 73 -14.72 -5.23 7.54
CA ALA A 73 -13.34 -5.34 7.99
C ALA A 73 -12.53 -6.13 6.96
N SER A 74 -11.34 -5.65 6.64
CA SER A 74 -10.44 -6.34 5.74
C SER A 74 -9.45 -7.22 6.51
N PRO A 75 -9.12 -8.42 6.02
CA PRO A 75 -8.01 -9.21 6.57
C PRO A 75 -6.65 -8.51 6.40
N TYR A 76 -6.60 -7.47 5.56
CA TYR A 76 -5.40 -6.67 5.26
C TYR A 76 -5.35 -5.33 6.00
N GLU A 77 -6.01 -5.19 7.16
CA GLU A 77 -6.03 -3.93 7.92
C GLU A 77 -4.61 -3.37 8.15
N ASP A 78 -3.68 -4.21 8.60
CA ASP A 78 -2.31 -3.80 8.87
C ASP A 78 -1.59 -3.27 7.62
N LEU A 79 -1.88 -3.84 6.45
CA LEU A 79 -1.31 -3.40 5.17
C LEU A 79 -1.88 -2.04 4.75
N PHE A 80 -3.21 -1.82 4.87
CA PHE A 80 -3.81 -0.51 4.64
C PHE A 80 -3.25 0.55 5.58
N VAL A 81 -3.14 0.22 6.87
CA VAL A 81 -2.55 1.11 7.87
C VAL A 81 -1.09 1.44 7.51
N ALA A 82 -0.31 0.45 7.07
CA ALA A 82 1.07 0.66 6.67
C ALA A 82 1.19 1.60 5.46
N LEU A 83 0.39 1.40 4.40
CA LEU A 83 0.34 2.29 3.24
C LEU A 83 -0.07 3.71 3.62
N LEU A 84 -1.12 3.86 4.44
CA LEU A 84 -1.58 5.17 4.90
C LEU A 84 -0.56 5.89 5.77
N ARG A 85 0.23 5.17 6.55
CA ARG A 85 1.33 5.74 7.37
C ARG A 85 2.55 6.12 6.54
N THR A 86 2.83 5.41 5.47
CA THR A 86 4.03 5.61 4.64
C THR A 86 3.80 6.61 3.51
N GLY A 87 2.57 6.76 3.03
CA GLY A 87 2.21 7.81 2.07
C GLY A 87 1.74 7.29 0.71
N PRO A 88 1.32 8.20 -0.18
CA PRO A 88 0.58 7.82 -1.40
C PRO A 88 1.42 7.12 -2.48
N ARG A 89 2.74 7.13 -2.36
CA ARG A 89 3.66 6.45 -3.28
C ARG A 89 4.31 5.22 -2.65
N SER A 90 3.67 4.66 -1.63
CA SER A 90 4.11 3.43 -0.98
C SER A 90 3.40 2.22 -1.59
N VAL A 91 4.11 1.10 -1.63
CA VAL A 91 3.65 -0.15 -2.26
C VAL A 91 3.97 -1.31 -1.33
N ILE A 92 3.02 -2.19 -1.07
CA ILE A 92 3.26 -3.45 -0.36
C ILE A 92 4.22 -4.30 -1.21
N SER A 93 5.26 -4.86 -0.59
CA SER A 93 6.33 -5.55 -1.30
C SER A 93 6.91 -6.71 -0.49
N HIS A 94 7.86 -7.44 -1.07
CA HIS A 94 8.59 -8.52 -0.40
C HIS A 94 7.66 -9.55 0.25
N ALA A 95 7.95 -9.98 1.48
CA ALA A 95 7.20 -11.00 2.18
C ALA A 95 5.72 -10.64 2.41
N SER A 96 5.41 -9.35 2.61
CA SER A 96 4.02 -8.90 2.72
C SER A 96 3.26 -9.02 1.40
N ALA A 97 3.92 -8.81 0.25
CA ALA A 97 3.31 -9.01 -1.05
C ALA A 97 3.11 -10.52 -1.34
N LEU A 98 4.06 -11.39 -0.94
CA LEU A 98 3.84 -12.84 -1.02
C LEU A 98 2.56 -13.26 -0.27
N GLY A 99 2.33 -12.71 0.93
CA GLY A 99 1.12 -12.97 1.70
C GLY A 99 -0.16 -12.48 1.01
N VAL A 100 -0.13 -11.33 0.33
CA VAL A 100 -1.29 -10.82 -0.46
C VAL A 100 -1.60 -11.75 -1.65
N TYR A 101 -0.57 -12.37 -2.23
CA TYR A 101 -0.74 -13.37 -3.30
C TYR A 101 -1.01 -14.78 -2.78
N ASP A 102 -0.93 -14.98 -1.46
CA ASP A 102 -1.06 -16.29 -0.85
C ASP A 102 -0.02 -17.28 -1.43
N LEU A 103 1.22 -16.81 -1.56
CA LEU A 103 2.38 -17.55 -2.04
C LEU A 103 3.36 -17.93 -0.91
N THR A 104 2.91 -17.85 0.33
CA THR A 104 3.69 -18.21 1.51
C THR A 104 2.78 -18.41 2.71
N ASP A 105 3.06 -19.44 3.50
CA ASP A 105 2.40 -19.67 4.79
C ASP A 105 3.04 -18.85 5.94
N ALA A 106 4.20 -18.21 5.67
CA ALA A 106 4.92 -17.45 6.65
C ALA A 106 4.38 -16.02 6.75
N LEU A 107 3.81 -15.66 7.90
CA LEU A 107 3.42 -14.29 8.18
C LEU A 107 4.67 -13.49 8.62
N PRO A 108 5.03 -12.42 7.91
CA PRO A 108 6.15 -11.58 8.30
C PRO A 108 5.86 -10.85 9.62
N THR A 109 6.85 -10.74 10.50
CA THR A 109 6.74 -10.02 11.80
C THR A 109 6.56 -8.51 11.63
N GLN A 110 6.83 -7.98 10.46
CA GLN A 110 6.67 -6.57 10.08
C GLN A 110 6.06 -6.46 8.69
N VAL A 111 5.27 -5.42 8.46
CA VAL A 111 4.75 -5.12 7.12
C VAL A 111 5.87 -4.56 6.24
N HIS A 112 6.15 -5.22 5.13
CA HIS A 112 7.15 -4.79 4.16
C HIS A 112 6.55 -3.81 3.15
N VAL A 113 7.11 -2.61 3.09
CA VAL A 113 6.63 -1.54 2.22
C VAL A 113 7.81 -0.92 1.47
N THR A 114 7.70 -0.83 0.15
CA THR A 114 8.64 -0.04 -0.63
C THR A 114 8.14 1.40 -0.75
N VAL A 115 9.03 2.35 -0.49
CA VAL A 115 8.76 3.79 -0.47
C VAL A 115 9.83 4.54 -1.26
N PRO A 116 9.55 5.76 -1.76
CA PRO A 116 10.59 6.65 -2.25
C PRO A 116 11.63 6.96 -1.17
N ARG A 117 12.89 7.14 -1.55
CA ARG A 117 14.00 7.46 -0.62
C ARG A 117 13.68 8.63 0.32
N THR A 118 12.91 9.60 -0.15
CA THR A 118 12.47 10.76 0.63
C THR A 118 11.47 10.43 1.73
N ALA A 119 10.86 9.23 1.72
CA ALA A 119 9.86 8.78 2.68
C ALA A 119 10.37 7.67 3.61
N SER A 120 11.68 7.44 3.68
CA SER A 120 12.32 6.32 4.38
C SER A 120 12.39 6.44 5.91
N ARG A 121 11.65 7.39 6.52
CA ARG A 121 11.61 7.53 7.99
C ARG A 121 11.04 6.28 8.65
N ARG A 122 11.80 5.70 9.58
CA ARG A 122 11.43 4.50 10.35
C ARG A 122 10.04 4.61 10.99
N ARG A 123 9.28 3.51 10.97
CA ARG A 123 7.98 3.36 11.63
C ARG A 123 7.91 2.00 12.30
N LYS A 124 7.43 1.98 13.55
CA LYS A 124 7.27 0.72 14.31
C LYS A 124 6.32 -0.23 13.54
N GLY A 125 6.71 -1.49 13.43
CA GLY A 125 5.94 -2.54 12.74
C GLY A 125 6.03 -2.52 11.22
N ILE A 126 6.81 -1.59 10.62
CA ILE A 126 6.95 -1.48 9.17
C ILE A 126 8.44 -1.58 8.79
N ARG A 127 8.77 -2.51 7.91
CA ARG A 127 10.07 -2.63 7.26
C ARG A 127 10.05 -1.88 5.94
N LEU A 128 10.83 -0.80 5.87
CA LEU A 128 10.90 0.05 4.69
C LEU A 128 12.00 -0.39 3.73
N HIS A 129 11.65 -0.42 2.45
CA HIS A 129 12.56 -0.63 1.35
C HIS A 129 12.54 0.63 0.45
N THR A 130 13.70 1.01 -0.11
CA THR A 130 13.85 2.25 -0.89
C THR A 130 14.35 2.00 -2.31
N LYS A 131 14.33 0.75 -2.77
CA LYS A 131 14.67 0.40 -4.16
C LYS A 131 13.64 1.02 -5.11
N ALA A 132 14.09 1.56 -6.21
CA ALA A 132 13.20 2.11 -7.22
C ALA A 132 12.22 1.04 -7.74
N ILE A 133 10.98 1.45 -7.96
CA ILE A 133 9.92 0.64 -8.56
C ILE A 133 9.37 1.41 -9.75
N GLU A 134 9.25 0.75 -10.88
CA GLU A 134 8.58 1.26 -12.08
C GLU A 134 7.06 1.09 -11.93
N SER A 135 6.28 1.91 -12.62
CA SER A 135 4.81 1.80 -12.59
C SER A 135 4.30 0.45 -13.11
N SER A 136 5.01 -0.16 -14.07
CA SER A 136 4.73 -1.51 -14.58
C SER A 136 4.95 -2.63 -13.56
N GLU A 137 5.69 -2.35 -12.48
CA GLU A 137 5.94 -3.30 -11.38
C GLU A 137 4.95 -3.17 -10.22
N ILE A 138 3.94 -2.33 -10.39
CA ILE A 138 2.90 -2.07 -9.38
C ILE A 138 1.55 -2.49 -9.96
N THR A 139 0.77 -3.19 -9.15
CA THR A 139 -0.62 -3.53 -9.46
C THR A 139 -1.52 -3.21 -8.27
N SER A 140 -2.83 -3.30 -8.48
CA SER A 140 -3.82 -3.20 -7.42
C SER A 140 -4.41 -4.59 -7.15
N ARG A 141 -4.43 -4.99 -5.87
CA ARG A 141 -5.08 -6.23 -5.44
C ARG A 141 -5.82 -5.96 -4.12
N ASP A 142 -7.10 -6.27 -4.08
CA ASP A 142 -7.99 -6.04 -2.92
C ASP A 142 -7.93 -4.58 -2.39
N GLY A 143 -7.74 -3.60 -3.29
CA GLY A 143 -7.59 -2.19 -2.94
C GLY A 143 -6.18 -1.80 -2.45
N LEU A 144 -5.24 -2.75 -2.38
CA LEU A 144 -3.84 -2.50 -2.00
C LEU A 144 -2.99 -2.21 -3.24
N ALA A 145 -2.14 -1.20 -3.17
CA ALA A 145 -1.01 -1.06 -4.08
C ALA A 145 0.05 -2.10 -3.69
N VAL A 146 0.35 -3.04 -4.58
CA VAL A 146 1.25 -4.17 -4.32
C VAL A 146 2.21 -4.35 -5.50
N THR A 147 3.44 -4.84 -5.25
CA THR A 147 4.36 -5.22 -6.32
C THR A 147 3.82 -6.40 -7.12
N THR A 148 4.01 -6.41 -8.45
CA THR A 148 3.67 -7.55 -9.31
C THR A 148 4.35 -8.82 -8.83
N VAL A 149 3.83 -10.00 -9.20
CA VAL A 149 4.39 -11.29 -8.78
C VAL A 149 5.87 -11.44 -9.19
N PRO A 150 6.29 -11.15 -10.43
CA PRO A 150 7.70 -11.23 -10.81
C PRO A 150 8.60 -10.31 -9.96
N ARG A 151 8.14 -9.08 -9.70
CA ARG A 151 8.87 -8.15 -8.85
C ARG A 151 8.94 -8.63 -7.40
N THR A 152 7.85 -9.15 -6.85
CA THR A 152 7.78 -9.68 -5.48
C THR A 152 8.76 -10.83 -5.29
N ILE A 153 8.78 -11.80 -6.21
CA ILE A 153 9.71 -12.95 -6.20
C ILE A 153 11.16 -12.47 -6.25
N ALA A 154 11.47 -11.53 -7.14
CA ALA A 154 12.82 -10.98 -7.25
C ALA A 154 13.26 -10.26 -5.97
N ASP A 155 12.37 -9.49 -5.36
CA ASP A 155 12.66 -8.74 -4.12
C ASP A 155 12.90 -9.67 -2.93
N VAL A 156 12.09 -10.72 -2.73
CA VAL A 156 12.31 -11.68 -1.62
C VAL A 156 13.55 -12.54 -1.83
N ALA A 157 13.84 -12.93 -3.06
CA ALA A 157 15.07 -13.63 -3.40
C ALA A 157 16.31 -12.78 -3.10
N ALA A 158 16.30 -11.51 -3.50
CA ALA A 158 17.39 -10.57 -3.22
C ALA A 158 17.51 -10.23 -1.72
N ALA A 159 16.40 -10.23 -0.98
CA ALA A 159 16.37 -9.96 0.46
C ALA A 159 16.84 -11.15 1.32
N GLY A 160 17.12 -12.30 0.73
CA GLY A 160 17.68 -13.45 1.41
C GLY A 160 16.64 -14.45 1.96
N LEU A 161 15.41 -14.42 1.46
CA LEU A 161 14.46 -15.50 1.76
C LEU A 161 15.08 -16.85 1.36
N ALA A 162 14.87 -17.88 2.17
CA ALA A 162 15.40 -19.21 1.89
C ALA A 162 14.95 -19.70 0.50
N GLU A 163 15.83 -20.40 -0.18
CA GLU A 163 15.71 -20.68 -1.61
C GLU A 163 14.50 -21.55 -1.93
N GLU A 164 14.26 -22.53 -1.08
CA GLU A 164 13.12 -23.44 -1.16
C GLU A 164 11.77 -22.68 -1.13
N PHE A 165 11.64 -21.65 -0.31
CA PHE A 165 10.42 -20.82 -0.27
C PHE A 165 10.26 -19.94 -1.52
N VAL A 166 11.36 -19.47 -2.10
CA VAL A 166 11.30 -18.71 -3.35
C VAL A 166 10.91 -19.62 -4.51
N ILE A 167 11.49 -20.83 -4.59
CA ILE A 167 11.15 -21.85 -5.59
C ILE A 167 9.67 -22.25 -5.45
N GLN A 168 9.22 -22.54 -4.23
CA GLN A 168 7.81 -22.83 -3.97
C GLN A 168 6.89 -21.70 -4.45
N ALA A 169 7.23 -20.46 -4.15
CA ALA A 169 6.44 -19.29 -4.57
C ALA A 169 6.39 -19.16 -6.10
N VAL A 170 7.48 -19.46 -6.82
CA VAL A 170 7.51 -19.50 -8.29
C VAL A 170 6.55 -20.56 -8.82
N HIS A 171 6.65 -21.81 -8.33
CA HIS A 171 5.81 -22.92 -8.77
C HIS A 171 4.33 -22.62 -8.53
N GLN A 172 3.97 -22.23 -7.30
CA GLN A 172 2.59 -21.88 -6.96
C GLN A 172 2.05 -20.70 -7.80
N ALA A 173 2.89 -19.71 -8.11
CA ALA A 173 2.48 -18.58 -8.91
C ALA A 173 2.16 -18.98 -10.36
N ILE A 174 2.93 -19.89 -10.95
CA ILE A 174 2.69 -20.44 -12.29
C ILE A 174 1.45 -21.35 -12.28
N ASP A 175 1.39 -22.31 -11.34
CA ASP A 175 0.28 -23.27 -11.23
C ASP A 175 -1.07 -22.58 -11.06
N ARG A 176 -1.09 -21.45 -10.35
CA ARG A 176 -2.30 -20.64 -10.12
C ARG A 176 -2.55 -19.59 -11.21
N GLY A 177 -1.73 -19.54 -12.27
CA GLY A 177 -1.86 -18.60 -13.37
C GLY A 177 -1.66 -17.13 -12.96
N LEU A 178 -0.95 -16.85 -11.86
CA LEU A 178 -0.66 -15.50 -11.38
C LEU A 178 0.48 -14.85 -12.17
N VAL A 179 1.31 -15.65 -12.82
CA VAL A 179 2.43 -15.21 -13.66
C VAL A 179 2.75 -16.29 -14.69
N GLY A 180 3.14 -15.88 -15.89
CA GLY A 180 3.63 -16.79 -16.93
C GLY A 180 5.15 -17.04 -16.83
N PRO A 181 5.66 -18.18 -17.36
CA PRO A 181 7.10 -18.46 -17.40
C PRO A 181 7.92 -17.38 -18.11
N ASP A 182 7.38 -16.77 -19.16
CA ASP A 182 8.07 -15.72 -19.92
C ASP A 182 8.25 -14.42 -19.12
N GLU A 183 7.25 -14.07 -18.30
CA GLU A 183 7.35 -12.91 -17.39
C GLU A 183 8.45 -13.15 -16.34
N LEU A 184 8.59 -14.39 -15.85
CA LEU A 184 9.65 -14.77 -14.92
C LEU A 184 11.02 -14.81 -15.60
N ARG A 185 11.12 -15.24 -16.87
CA ARG A 185 12.35 -15.14 -17.65
C ARG A 185 12.79 -13.68 -17.83
N THR A 186 11.85 -12.80 -18.15
CA THR A 186 12.09 -11.35 -18.22
C THR A 186 12.56 -10.77 -16.88
N ALA A 187 11.90 -11.15 -15.79
CA ALA A 187 12.29 -10.74 -14.44
C ALA A 187 13.69 -11.24 -14.07
N ARG A 188 14.04 -12.48 -14.43
CA ARG A 188 15.37 -13.04 -14.23
C ARG A 188 16.45 -12.18 -14.89
N GLU A 189 16.22 -11.76 -16.12
CA GLU A 189 17.17 -10.91 -16.88
C GLU A 189 17.29 -9.51 -16.27
N LYS A 190 16.14 -8.92 -15.89
CA LYS A 190 16.07 -7.58 -15.32
C LYS A 190 16.76 -7.46 -13.96
N TYR A 191 16.55 -8.42 -13.06
CA TYR A 191 17.00 -8.30 -11.67
C TYR A 191 18.36 -8.92 -11.39
N GLY A 192 18.78 -9.92 -12.16
CA GLY A 192 20.10 -10.54 -12.05
C GLY A 192 20.39 -11.22 -10.69
N GLY A 193 21.64 -11.50 -10.44
CA GLY A 193 22.15 -11.97 -9.16
C GLY A 193 21.45 -13.21 -8.60
N ARG A 194 21.18 -13.20 -7.27
CA ARG A 194 20.54 -14.32 -6.57
C ARG A 194 19.13 -14.59 -7.09
N ALA A 195 18.37 -13.55 -7.41
CA ALA A 195 17.02 -13.70 -7.96
C ALA A 195 17.04 -14.44 -9.30
N ALA A 196 17.94 -14.07 -10.21
CA ALA A 196 18.07 -14.73 -11.50
C ALA A 196 18.41 -16.23 -11.37
N ARG A 197 19.32 -16.56 -10.45
CA ARG A 197 19.72 -17.95 -10.23
C ARG A 197 18.57 -18.81 -9.73
N ILE A 198 17.83 -18.33 -8.73
CA ILE A 198 16.74 -19.09 -8.12
C ILE A 198 15.55 -19.22 -9.09
N ILE A 199 15.17 -18.14 -9.79
CA ILE A 199 14.11 -18.18 -10.79
C ILE A 199 14.47 -19.16 -11.92
N ALA A 200 15.74 -19.14 -12.39
CA ALA A 200 16.19 -20.07 -13.42
C ALA A 200 16.14 -21.55 -12.95
N GLN A 201 16.42 -21.80 -11.68
CA GLN A 201 16.29 -23.14 -11.13
C GLN A 201 14.82 -23.56 -11.05
N ALA A 202 13.96 -22.75 -10.46
CA ALA A 202 12.55 -23.04 -10.34
C ALA A 202 11.87 -23.34 -11.70
N LEU A 203 12.26 -22.58 -12.74
CA LEU A 203 11.75 -22.84 -14.10
C LEU A 203 12.26 -24.15 -14.69
N ARG A 204 13.53 -24.57 -14.43
CA ARG A 204 14.03 -25.88 -14.85
C ARG A 204 13.37 -27.04 -14.14
N ASP A 205 13.02 -26.86 -12.86
CA ASP A 205 12.37 -27.91 -12.07
C ASP A 205 10.93 -28.20 -12.54
N MET A 206 10.35 -27.29 -13.34
CA MET A 206 9.02 -27.42 -13.94
C MET A 206 9.04 -27.94 -15.39
N ASP A 207 10.17 -27.82 -16.09
CA ASP A 207 10.36 -28.39 -17.43
C ASP A 207 10.94 -29.80 -17.27
N PRO A 208 10.19 -30.89 -17.53
CA PRO A 208 10.65 -32.28 -17.38
C PRO A 208 11.72 -32.68 -18.41
#